data_825112ef858c62bdee41f9f300feb215
#
_entry.id   825112ef858c62bdee41f9f300feb215
#
_cell.length_a   1.000
_cell.length_b   1.000
_cell.length_c   1.000
_cell.angle_alpha   90.00
_cell.angle_beta   90.00
_cell.angle_gamma   90.00
#
_symmetry.space_group_name_H-M   'P 1'
#
loop_
_entity.id
_entity.type
_entity.pdbx_description
1 polymer ?
#
loop_
_entity_poly.entity_id
_entity_poly.type
_entity_poly.pdbx_seq_one_letter_code
_entity_poly.pdbx_strand_id
1 'polypeptide(L)'
;MFLVTSRTRYVVKLALVGITPLMKETVQKPWGWYKDLERHYDLVIKKLYIKPLSRFSLQKHFKRDEFWYIISGTGTITIDSLKQKVEPGDCFSVGRGSVHRLEADADGLTFVEVQKGECSENDIVRLEDDYNRVTDGL
;
A
#
# COMPACT_ATOMS: atom_id res chain seq x y z
N MET A 1 39.40 27.96 -23.95
CA MET A 1 38.05 28.52 -24.03
C MET A 1 37.04 27.36 -24.08
N PHE A 2 36.49 26.99 -22.96
CA PHE A 2 35.51 25.91 -22.89
C PHE A 2 34.11 26.49 -23.00
N LEU A 3 33.43 26.15 -24.08
CA LEU A 3 32.00 26.40 -24.26
C LEU A 3 31.21 25.43 -23.34
N VAL A 4 30.84 25.91 -22.16
CA VAL A 4 29.82 25.25 -21.38
C VAL A 4 28.47 25.65 -21.97
N THR A 5 28.04 24.84 -22.88
CA THR A 5 26.88 25.10 -23.71
C THR A 5 25.60 24.63 -23.07
N SER A 6 24.66 25.50 -23.11
CA SER A 6 23.21 25.40 -23.39
C SER A 6 22.38 24.19 -22.91
N ARG A 7 22.91 23.04 -22.57
CA ARG A 7 22.10 21.89 -22.12
C ARG A 7 21.48 22.07 -20.74
N THR A 8 22.19 22.75 -19.84
CA THR A 8 21.69 22.99 -18.46
C THR A 8 20.52 23.97 -18.44
N ARG A 9 20.50 24.91 -19.38
CA ARG A 9 19.40 25.90 -19.45
C ARG A 9 18.09 25.31 -19.96
N TYR A 10 18.14 24.29 -20.81
CA TYR A 10 16.91 23.65 -21.31
C TYR A 10 16.25 22.77 -20.26
N VAL A 11 17.03 22.10 -19.44
CA VAL A 11 16.52 21.25 -18.34
C VAL A 11 15.85 22.12 -17.27
N VAL A 12 16.42 23.27 -16.94
CA VAL A 12 15.85 24.21 -15.97
C VAL A 12 14.58 24.87 -16.51
N LYS A 13 14.51 25.14 -17.82
CA LYS A 13 13.31 25.74 -18.42
C LYS A 13 12.14 24.78 -18.56
N LEU A 14 12.40 23.48 -18.75
CA LEU A 14 11.37 22.42 -18.73
C LEU A 14 10.83 22.17 -17.33
N ALA A 15 11.64 22.35 -16.30
CA ALA A 15 11.19 22.26 -14.91
C ALA A 15 10.27 23.43 -14.48
N LEU A 16 10.33 24.55 -15.17
CA LEU A 16 9.52 25.74 -14.90
C LEU A 16 8.21 25.80 -15.70
N VAL A 17 8.04 24.98 -16.72
CA VAL A 17 6.77 24.86 -17.44
C VAL A 17 5.98 23.69 -16.85
N GLY A 18 5.46 23.90 -15.66
CA GLY A 18 4.26 23.33 -15.09
C GLY A 18 3.87 21.88 -15.46
N ILE A 19 4.80 20.90 -15.38
CA ILE A 19 4.40 19.53 -15.12
C ILE A 19 4.47 19.38 -13.61
N THR A 20 3.45 19.84 -12.92
CA THR A 20 3.16 19.32 -11.57
C THR A 20 2.99 17.82 -11.76
N PRO A 21 3.82 16.95 -11.15
CA PRO A 21 3.52 15.53 -11.18
C PRO A 21 2.13 15.42 -10.63
N LEU A 22 1.21 14.79 -11.38
CA LEU A 22 -0.13 14.45 -10.91
C LEU A 22 0.08 13.69 -9.60
N MET A 23 -0.10 14.38 -8.48
CA MET A 23 -0.07 13.78 -7.16
C MET A 23 -1.16 12.72 -7.19
N LYS A 24 -0.76 11.44 -7.25
CA LYS A 24 -1.73 10.34 -7.24
C LYS A 24 -2.64 10.53 -6.05
N GLU A 25 -3.94 10.51 -6.28
CA GLU A 25 -4.93 10.82 -5.27
C GLU A 25 -4.91 9.80 -4.13
N THR A 26 -5.21 10.28 -2.94
CA THR A 26 -5.41 9.44 -1.77
C THR A 26 -6.81 8.84 -1.82
N VAL A 27 -6.91 7.52 -1.78
CA VAL A 27 -8.16 6.79 -1.75
C VAL A 27 -8.59 6.55 -0.31
N GLN A 28 -9.73 7.14 0.08
CA GLN A 28 -10.28 6.98 1.43
C GLN A 28 -10.96 5.63 1.59
N LYS A 29 -10.77 5.00 2.74
CA LYS A 29 -11.36 3.74 3.15
C LYS A 29 -11.91 3.85 4.57
N PRO A 30 -12.87 2.99 4.97
CA PRO A 30 -13.44 3.04 6.33
C PRO A 30 -12.38 2.90 7.43
N TRP A 31 -11.30 2.17 7.14
CA TRP A 31 -10.20 1.90 8.07
C TRP A 31 -9.04 2.90 8.02
N GLY A 32 -9.02 3.81 7.05
CA GLY A 32 -7.92 4.76 6.83
C GLY A 32 -7.85 5.22 5.39
N TRP A 33 -6.69 5.10 4.76
CA TRP A 33 -6.51 5.46 3.36
C TRP A 33 -5.31 4.74 2.73
N TYR A 34 -5.26 4.74 1.40
CA TYR A 34 -4.05 4.38 0.66
C TYR A 34 -3.79 5.35 -0.50
N LYS A 35 -2.55 5.31 -0.97
CA LYS A 35 -2.08 6.07 -2.12
C LYS A 35 -1.13 5.19 -2.92
N ASP A 36 -1.37 5.11 -4.24
CA ASP A 36 -0.42 4.50 -5.16
C ASP A 36 0.81 5.41 -5.27
N LEU A 37 1.99 4.89 -4.97
CA LEU A 37 3.27 5.56 -5.20
C LEU A 37 3.77 5.26 -6.61
N GLU A 38 3.61 4.01 -7.05
CA GLU A 38 4.02 3.52 -8.37
C GLU A 38 3.02 2.46 -8.86
N ARG A 39 2.76 2.44 -10.16
CA ARG A 39 1.88 1.43 -10.77
C ARG A 39 2.37 1.05 -12.15
N HIS A 40 2.66 -0.23 -12.33
CA HIS A 40 2.96 -0.89 -13.58
C HIS A 40 1.98 -2.05 -13.81
N TYR A 41 2.09 -2.73 -14.94
CA TYR A 41 1.21 -3.84 -15.29
C TYR A 41 1.17 -4.95 -14.24
N ASP A 42 2.33 -5.33 -13.70
CA ASP A 42 2.48 -6.46 -12.79
C ASP A 42 3.10 -6.07 -11.43
N LEU A 43 3.17 -4.78 -11.14
CA LEU A 43 3.74 -4.25 -9.90
C LEU A 43 3.00 -2.98 -9.48
N VAL A 44 2.58 -2.95 -8.21
CA VAL A 44 2.05 -1.74 -7.59
C VAL A 44 2.76 -1.51 -6.25
N ILE A 45 3.14 -0.27 -6.00
CA ILE A 45 3.68 0.16 -4.70
C ILE A 45 2.68 1.14 -4.10
N LYS A 46 2.23 0.85 -2.89
CA LYS A 46 1.28 1.69 -2.15
C LYS A 46 1.86 2.13 -0.82
N LYS A 47 1.46 3.32 -0.40
CA LYS A 47 1.54 3.73 1.00
C LYS A 47 0.15 3.66 1.59
N LEU A 48 0.03 3.02 2.75
CA LEU A 48 -1.25 2.84 3.44
C LEU A 48 -1.14 3.38 4.87
N TYR A 49 -2.26 3.90 5.35
CA TYR A 49 -2.44 4.33 6.73
C TYR A 49 -3.70 3.69 7.30
N ILE A 50 -3.54 3.03 8.44
CA ILE A 50 -4.65 2.51 9.25
C ILE A 50 -4.81 3.45 10.45
N LYS A 51 -6.00 4.03 10.58
CA LYS A 51 -6.29 4.95 11.68
C LYS A 51 -6.32 4.23 13.04
N PRO A 52 -6.18 4.96 14.16
CA PRO A 52 -6.13 4.37 15.50
C PRO A 52 -7.24 3.36 15.74
N LEU A 53 -6.88 2.22 16.35
CA LEU A 53 -7.79 1.16 16.78
C LEU A 53 -8.67 0.60 15.66
N SER A 54 -8.22 0.73 14.42
CA SER A 54 -8.91 0.24 13.23
C SER A 54 -8.12 -0.86 12.54
N ARG A 55 -8.79 -1.60 11.67
CA ARG A 55 -8.19 -2.68 10.87
C ARG A 55 -8.90 -2.79 9.54
N PHE A 56 -8.22 -3.24 8.50
CA PHE A 56 -8.90 -3.64 7.28
C PHE A 56 -9.43 -5.08 7.40
N SER A 57 -10.19 -5.51 6.40
CA SER A 57 -10.80 -6.84 6.38
C SER A 57 -9.78 -7.97 6.52
N LEU A 58 -10.18 -9.08 7.10
CA LEU A 58 -9.48 -10.35 6.95
C LEU A 58 -9.74 -10.83 5.53
N GLN A 59 -8.70 -10.85 4.71
CA GLN A 59 -8.83 -10.96 3.26
C GLN A 59 -7.75 -11.83 2.63
N LYS A 60 -7.99 -12.21 1.37
CA LYS A 60 -6.98 -12.89 0.54
C LYS A 60 -7.08 -12.43 -0.92
N HIS A 61 -6.00 -12.62 -1.65
CA HIS A 61 -5.88 -12.35 -3.09
C HIS A 61 -5.37 -13.58 -3.81
N PHE A 62 -5.86 -13.85 -5.02
CA PHE A 62 -5.47 -15.06 -5.76
C PHE A 62 -4.39 -14.82 -6.81
N LYS A 63 -4.19 -13.58 -7.23
CA LYS A 63 -3.40 -13.25 -8.42
C LYS A 63 -2.15 -12.45 -8.15
N ARG A 64 -1.89 -12.10 -6.89
CA ARG A 64 -0.71 -11.33 -6.50
C ARG A 64 -0.12 -11.80 -5.19
N ASP A 65 1.17 -11.58 -5.04
CA ASP A 65 1.90 -11.62 -3.76
C ASP A 65 2.04 -10.19 -3.23
N GLU A 66 2.20 -10.04 -1.94
CA GLU A 66 2.42 -8.75 -1.30
C GLU A 66 3.64 -8.80 -0.40
N PHE A 67 4.37 -7.69 -0.34
CA PHE A 67 5.45 -7.45 0.61
C PHE A 67 5.15 -6.16 1.36
N TRP A 68 5.22 -6.20 2.69
CA TRP A 68 4.91 -5.07 3.55
C TRP A 68 6.13 -4.63 4.37
N TYR A 69 6.29 -3.33 4.51
CA TYR A 69 7.28 -2.69 5.38
C TYR A 69 6.58 -1.69 6.29
N ILE A 70 6.72 -1.87 7.62
CA ILE A 70 6.12 -0.99 8.61
C ILE A 70 6.97 0.27 8.76
N ILE A 71 6.39 1.45 8.48
CA ILE A 71 7.07 2.74 8.55
C ILE A 71 6.94 3.35 9.94
N SER A 72 5.72 3.39 10.49
CA SER A 72 5.43 4.04 11.76
C SER A 72 4.20 3.46 12.42
N GLY A 73 4.11 3.63 13.74
CA GLY A 73 3.03 3.06 14.53
C GLY A 73 3.28 1.60 14.90
N THR A 74 2.39 1.05 15.70
CA THR A 74 2.41 -0.35 16.13
C THR A 74 1.06 -1.00 15.89
N GLY A 75 1.01 -2.31 15.88
CA GLY A 75 -0.22 -3.03 15.63
C GLY A 75 -0.05 -4.53 15.74
N THR A 76 -0.97 -5.24 15.10
CA THR A 76 -0.96 -6.70 15.04
C THR A 76 -1.21 -7.15 13.61
N ILE A 77 -0.32 -8.00 13.10
CA ILE A 77 -0.50 -8.67 11.81
C ILE A 77 -1.07 -10.06 12.01
N THR A 78 -1.96 -10.44 11.12
CA THR A 78 -2.41 -11.83 10.96
C THR A 78 -2.06 -12.28 9.56
N ILE A 79 -1.35 -13.40 9.42
CA ILE A 79 -1.09 -14.09 8.15
C ILE A 79 -1.38 -15.57 8.38
N ASP A 80 -2.41 -16.10 7.74
CA ASP A 80 -2.95 -17.44 7.98
C ASP A 80 -3.18 -17.69 9.48
N SER A 81 -2.47 -18.63 10.09
CA SER A 81 -2.56 -18.93 11.53
C SER A 81 -1.60 -18.11 12.41
N LEU A 82 -0.66 -17.39 11.79
CA LEU A 82 0.29 -16.54 12.53
C LEU A 82 -0.38 -15.25 12.94
N LYS A 83 -0.24 -14.88 14.21
CA LYS A 83 -0.65 -13.59 14.74
C LYS A 83 0.46 -13.03 15.61
N GLN A 84 0.96 -11.85 15.28
CA GLN A 84 2.06 -11.22 16.03
C GLN A 84 1.99 -9.70 16.03
N LYS A 85 2.63 -9.10 17.03
CA LYS A 85 2.85 -7.65 17.10
C LYS A 85 3.82 -7.20 16.03
N VAL A 86 3.61 -5.97 15.54
CA VAL A 86 4.47 -5.31 14.57
C VAL A 86 4.90 -3.94 15.05
N GLU A 87 6.10 -3.54 14.65
CA GLU A 87 6.71 -2.24 14.94
C GLU A 87 7.45 -1.68 13.72
N PRO A 88 7.86 -0.39 13.73
CA PRO A 88 8.60 0.18 12.61
C PRO A 88 9.88 -0.61 12.27
N GLY A 89 10.08 -0.88 10.99
CA GLY A 89 11.18 -1.68 10.46
C GLY A 89 10.83 -3.14 10.20
N ASP A 90 9.73 -3.64 10.72
CA ASP A 90 9.29 -5.01 10.44
C ASP A 90 8.86 -5.16 8.97
N CYS A 91 9.15 -6.35 8.41
CA CYS A 91 8.82 -6.74 7.05
C CYS A 91 8.05 -8.05 7.03
N PHE A 92 7.10 -8.16 6.11
CA PHE A 92 6.29 -9.36 5.94
C PHE A 92 6.05 -9.67 4.48
N SER A 93 6.04 -10.95 4.14
CA SER A 93 5.59 -11.45 2.84
C SER A 93 4.23 -12.14 2.99
N VAL A 94 3.30 -11.79 2.12
CA VAL A 94 1.97 -12.38 2.05
C VAL A 94 1.84 -13.04 0.68
N GLY A 95 1.84 -14.36 0.65
CA GLY A 95 1.71 -15.13 -0.58
C GLY A 95 0.28 -15.13 -1.12
N ARG A 96 0.13 -15.45 -2.40
CA ARG A 96 -1.18 -15.65 -3.05
C ARG A 96 -2.01 -16.65 -2.27
N GLY A 97 -3.27 -16.33 -2.04
CA GLY A 97 -4.21 -17.17 -1.29
C GLY A 97 -4.04 -17.11 0.22
N SER A 98 -2.98 -16.54 0.76
CA SER A 98 -2.83 -16.36 2.20
C SER A 98 -3.84 -15.36 2.77
N VAL A 99 -4.52 -15.78 3.82
CA VAL A 99 -5.46 -14.93 4.56
C VAL A 99 -4.68 -13.97 5.44
N HIS A 100 -4.97 -12.67 5.35
CA HIS A 100 -4.19 -11.67 6.07
C HIS A 100 -5.00 -10.46 6.51
N ARG A 101 -4.50 -9.80 7.55
CA ARG A 101 -5.04 -8.57 8.13
C ARG A 101 -3.96 -7.82 8.88
N LEU A 102 -4.03 -6.50 8.87
CA LEU A 102 -3.26 -5.63 9.75
C LEU A 102 -4.20 -4.75 10.57
N GLU A 103 -3.94 -4.67 11.85
CA GLU A 103 -4.71 -3.92 12.85
C GLU A 103 -3.79 -2.92 13.53
N ALA A 104 -4.20 -1.66 13.61
CA ALA A 104 -3.44 -0.60 14.27
C ALA A 104 -3.77 -0.51 15.77
N ASP A 105 -2.75 -0.24 16.57
CA ASP A 105 -2.91 0.17 17.96
C ASP A 105 -3.37 1.66 18.06
N ALA A 106 -3.29 2.26 19.24
CA ALA A 106 -3.86 3.57 19.54
C ALA A 106 -3.29 4.74 18.72
N ASP A 107 -2.06 4.62 18.17
CA ASP A 107 -1.41 5.69 17.42
C ASP A 107 -1.61 5.60 15.90
N GLY A 108 -2.36 4.60 15.44
CA GLY A 108 -2.46 4.29 14.03
C GLY A 108 -1.21 3.59 13.51
N LEU A 109 -1.19 3.25 12.22
CA LEU A 109 -0.09 2.52 11.62
C LEU A 109 0.08 2.90 10.14
N THR A 110 1.30 3.16 9.74
CA THR A 110 1.65 3.45 8.34
C THR A 110 2.60 2.39 7.81
N PHE A 111 2.34 1.88 6.62
CA PHE A 111 3.19 0.90 5.96
C PHE A 111 3.23 1.09 4.45
N VAL A 112 4.24 0.53 3.82
CA VAL A 112 4.35 0.40 2.37
C VAL A 112 4.03 -1.04 1.99
N GLU A 113 3.27 -1.19 0.92
CA GLU A 113 2.90 -2.47 0.32
C GLU A 113 3.41 -2.52 -1.11
N VAL A 114 4.15 -3.56 -1.45
CA VAL A 114 4.53 -3.90 -2.82
C VAL A 114 3.69 -5.09 -3.25
N GLN A 115 2.87 -4.91 -4.28
CA GLN A 115 2.07 -5.96 -4.91
C GLN A 115 2.77 -6.45 -6.17
N LYS A 116 2.92 -7.76 -6.34
CA LYS A 116 3.54 -8.37 -7.51
C LYS A 116 2.62 -9.44 -8.12
N GLY A 117 2.27 -9.26 -9.37
CA GLY A 117 1.36 -10.12 -10.13
C GLY A 117 0.25 -9.32 -10.81
N GLU A 118 -0.93 -9.88 -10.96
CA GLU A 118 -2.10 -9.14 -11.47
C GLU A 118 -2.71 -8.32 -10.32
N CYS A 119 -2.42 -7.02 -10.31
CA CYS A 119 -2.71 -6.11 -9.20
C CYS A 119 -4.07 -5.40 -9.36
N SER A 120 -5.15 -6.16 -9.50
CA SER A 120 -6.52 -5.63 -9.55
C SER A 120 -7.11 -5.45 -8.15
N GLU A 121 -7.77 -4.32 -7.91
CA GLU A 121 -8.54 -4.07 -6.68
C GLU A 121 -9.75 -5.01 -6.54
N ASN A 122 -10.21 -5.63 -7.63
CA ASN A 122 -11.29 -6.61 -7.63
C ASN A 122 -10.83 -8.01 -7.22
N ASP A 123 -9.52 -8.28 -7.21
CA ASP A 123 -8.94 -9.53 -6.72
C ASP A 123 -8.87 -9.50 -5.19
N ILE A 124 -10.01 -9.61 -4.54
CA ILE A 124 -10.12 -9.60 -3.08
C ILE A 124 -11.30 -10.47 -2.63
N VAL A 125 -11.05 -11.34 -1.67
CA VAL A 125 -12.07 -12.07 -0.92
C VAL A 125 -11.98 -11.63 0.53
N ARG A 126 -13.05 -11.05 1.03
CA ARG A 126 -13.16 -10.62 2.44
C ARG A 126 -13.89 -11.69 3.24
N LEU A 127 -13.21 -12.24 4.24
CA LEU A 127 -13.74 -13.29 5.14
C LEU A 127 -14.40 -12.69 6.37
N GLU A 128 -13.80 -11.61 6.91
CA GLU A 128 -14.34 -10.82 8.02
C GLU A 128 -14.10 -9.34 7.73
N ASP A 129 -15.09 -8.51 8.01
CA ASP A 129 -14.99 -7.07 7.78
C ASP A 129 -15.86 -6.28 8.76
N ASP A 130 -15.25 -5.37 9.50
CA ASP A 130 -15.93 -4.50 10.46
C ASP A 130 -16.85 -3.48 9.78
N TYR A 131 -16.82 -3.37 8.46
CA TYR A 131 -17.54 -2.37 7.65
C TYR A 131 -18.58 -2.97 6.71
N ASN A 132 -18.99 -4.21 6.96
CA ASN A 132 -20.02 -4.93 6.22
C ASN A 132 -19.74 -5.11 4.71
N ARG A 133 -18.47 -5.43 4.36
CA ARG A 133 -18.05 -5.67 2.97
C ARG A 133 -17.62 -7.11 2.73
N VAL A 134 -18.12 -8.05 3.54
CA VAL A 134 -17.81 -9.48 3.36
C VAL A 134 -18.21 -9.92 1.96
N THR A 135 -17.34 -10.71 1.33
CA THR A 135 -17.59 -11.28 0.00
C THR A 135 -18.45 -12.52 0.14
N ASP A 136 -19.70 -12.45 -0.29
CA ASP A 136 -20.64 -13.57 -0.27
C ASP A 136 -20.34 -14.54 -1.43
N GLY A 137 -20.55 -15.85 -1.18
CA GLY A 137 -20.68 -16.87 -2.21
C GLY A 137 -19.36 -17.42 -2.77
N LEU A 138 -18.29 -17.42 -2.02
CA LEU A 138 -17.04 -18.11 -2.39
C LEU A 138 -16.74 -19.30 -1.48
#